data_33bbaf437ae05391e8e9196aacef22b3
#
_entry.id   33bbaf437ae05391e8e9196aacef22b3
#
_cell.length_a   1.000
_cell.length_b   1.000
_cell.length_c   1.000
_cell.angle_alpha   90.00
_cell.angle_beta   90.00
_cell.angle_gamma   90.00
#
_symmetry.space_group_name_H-M   'P 1'
#
loop_
_entity.id
_entity.type
_entity.pdbx_description
1 polymer ?
#
loop_
_entity_poly.entity_id
_entity_poly.type
_entity_poly.pdbx_seq_one_letter_code
_entity_poly.pdbx_strand_id
1 'polypeptide(L)'
;MLTLGKVPLPRIGSFTMDNEGVISLTNRPLRFQLHQLENEGIPTAVCRGTTYVTTESYLFDVLACHDSHLVHQLNAVNDEDDCRSQMAALATMRAVLPRFIRQDLRRGPFILTLTDLHQSNIFVDDEWNIKYLIDLEWACSLPIEMQHPPYWLTSQTVDGLVDEQLTLFDKIYREFLDIFAHEEALLLPDAQEQQASLLRARIMKRGWEDGSFFYFLALDSISGLYGLFIQHIQERFDYHVKYDAFRRMVSPYWRPESEKFIAAKIKQKSEYDRRLLEMFEKQASD
;
A
#
# COMPACT_ATOMS: atom_id res chain seq x y z
N MET A 1 -2.66 -0.12 -17.78
CA MET A 1 -1.32 -0.15 -17.17
C MET A 1 -0.22 0.18 -18.19
N LEU A 2 -0.04 -0.58 -19.28
CA LEU A 2 1.05 -0.37 -20.25
C LEU A 2 1.05 1.02 -20.88
N THR A 3 -0.09 1.52 -21.33
CA THR A 3 -0.21 2.84 -21.97
C THR A 3 0.15 3.99 -21.03
N LEU A 4 -0.32 3.96 -19.77
CA LEU A 4 -0.05 5.00 -18.78
C LEU A 4 1.44 5.06 -18.41
N GLY A 5 2.13 3.94 -18.40
CA GLY A 5 3.55 3.88 -18.05
C GLY A 5 4.51 4.11 -19.22
N LYS A 6 4.05 4.51 -20.42
CA LYS A 6 4.93 4.81 -21.57
C LYS A 6 5.81 6.04 -21.33
N VAL A 7 5.32 7.01 -20.58
CA VAL A 7 6.03 8.25 -20.30
C VAL A 7 6.54 8.23 -18.86
N PRO A 8 7.84 8.09 -18.64
CA PRO A 8 8.42 8.17 -17.31
C PRO A 8 8.28 9.59 -16.77
N LEU A 9 7.92 9.70 -15.49
CA LEU A 9 7.76 10.95 -14.78
C LEU A 9 8.99 11.23 -13.89
N PRO A 10 9.33 12.50 -13.64
CA PRO A 10 10.57 12.87 -12.96
C PRO A 10 10.52 12.70 -11.44
N ARG A 11 9.34 12.53 -10.86
CA ARG A 11 9.13 12.44 -9.40
C ARG A 11 7.82 11.75 -9.05
N ILE A 12 7.72 11.31 -7.81
CA ILE A 12 6.49 10.78 -7.20
C ILE A 12 5.63 11.97 -6.79
N GLY A 13 4.34 11.96 -7.16
CA GLY A 13 3.42 13.06 -6.89
C GLY A 13 2.19 13.02 -7.78
N SER A 14 1.37 14.05 -7.72
CA SER A 14 0.17 14.21 -8.55
C SER A 14 0.20 15.52 -9.31
N PHE A 15 -0.56 15.57 -10.39
CA PHE A 15 -0.69 16.73 -11.22
C PHE A 15 -1.63 17.76 -10.59
N THR A 16 -1.31 19.03 -10.79
CA THR A 16 -2.19 20.18 -10.57
C THR A 16 -2.36 20.94 -11.87
N MET A 17 -3.46 21.61 -12.01
CA MET A 17 -3.71 22.57 -13.09
C MET A 17 -3.89 23.96 -12.47
N ASP A 18 -3.17 24.95 -12.96
CA ASP A 18 -3.32 26.34 -12.55
C ASP A 18 -4.48 27.05 -13.25
N ASN A 19 -4.69 28.32 -12.95
CA ASN A 19 -5.77 29.12 -13.53
C ASN A 19 -5.58 29.40 -15.02
N GLU A 20 -4.37 29.28 -15.53
CA GLU A 20 -4.01 29.41 -16.95
C GLU A 20 -4.15 28.10 -17.71
N GLY A 21 -4.53 26.99 -17.04
CA GLY A 21 -4.67 25.65 -17.61
C GLY A 21 -3.34 24.90 -17.77
N VAL A 22 -2.25 25.37 -17.15
CA VAL A 22 -0.95 24.69 -17.19
C VAL A 22 -0.96 23.53 -16.20
N ILE A 23 -0.64 22.33 -16.69
CA ILE A 23 -0.57 21.12 -15.89
C ILE A 23 0.88 20.90 -15.42
N SER A 24 1.06 20.73 -14.11
CA SER A 24 2.36 20.50 -13.50
C SER A 24 2.32 19.41 -12.41
N LEU A 25 3.44 18.68 -12.24
CA LEU A 25 3.57 17.62 -11.24
C LEU A 25 4.09 18.23 -9.93
N THR A 26 3.21 18.84 -9.15
CA THR A 26 3.56 19.68 -7.99
C THR A 26 2.81 19.35 -6.70
N ASN A 27 1.88 18.40 -6.74
CA ASN A 27 1.13 18.00 -5.56
C ASN A 27 1.64 16.67 -5.01
N ARG A 28 1.32 16.41 -3.73
CA ARG A 28 1.56 15.09 -3.11
C ARG A 28 0.85 13.99 -3.89
N PRO A 29 1.31 12.73 -3.80
CA PRO A 29 0.59 11.61 -4.40
C PRO A 29 -0.85 11.56 -3.90
N LEU A 30 -1.83 11.63 -4.83
CA LEU A 30 -3.25 11.51 -4.51
C LEU A 30 -3.58 10.03 -4.35
N ARG A 31 -3.80 9.65 -3.11
CA ARG A 31 -4.15 8.27 -2.74
C ARG A 31 -5.37 8.28 -1.83
N PHE A 32 -6.28 7.35 -2.07
CA PHE A 32 -7.50 7.20 -1.30
C PHE A 32 -7.22 7.08 0.20
N GLN A 33 -6.18 6.32 0.59
CA GLN A 33 -5.80 6.10 1.99
C GLN A 33 -5.41 7.41 2.72
N LEU A 34 -4.70 8.32 2.05
CA LEU A 34 -4.36 9.62 2.64
C LEU A 34 -5.61 10.46 2.89
N HIS A 35 -6.53 10.43 1.93
CA HIS A 35 -7.81 11.14 2.05
C HIS A 35 -8.69 10.57 3.17
N GLN A 36 -8.73 9.25 3.29
CA GLN A 36 -9.44 8.57 4.38
C GLN A 36 -8.92 9.02 5.75
N LEU A 37 -7.60 9.02 5.96
CA LEU A 37 -7.01 9.49 7.21
C LEU A 37 -7.39 10.96 7.52
N GLU A 38 -7.34 11.84 6.52
CA GLU A 38 -7.72 13.25 6.68
C GLU A 38 -9.21 13.41 7.00
N ASN A 39 -10.09 12.63 6.37
CA ASN A 39 -11.53 12.65 6.67
C ASN A 39 -11.83 12.15 8.10
N GLU A 40 -11.02 11.25 8.62
CA GLU A 40 -11.09 10.78 10.01
C GLU A 40 -10.41 11.75 10.99
N GLY A 41 -9.89 12.88 10.52
CA GLY A 41 -9.18 13.86 11.35
C GLY A 41 -7.81 13.41 11.82
N ILE A 42 -7.23 12.39 11.17
CA ILE A 42 -5.91 11.85 11.49
C ILE A 42 -4.85 12.67 10.74
N PRO A 43 -3.85 13.26 11.44
CA PRO A 43 -2.77 13.99 10.78
C PRO A 43 -1.97 13.09 9.83
N THR A 44 -1.73 13.55 8.61
CA THR A 44 -0.86 12.84 7.67
C THR A 44 0.53 13.48 7.62
N ALA A 45 1.57 12.66 7.44
CA ALA A 45 2.96 13.14 7.29
C ALA A 45 3.20 13.76 5.90
N VAL A 46 2.31 13.50 4.93
CA VAL A 46 2.46 13.92 3.54
C VAL A 46 1.73 15.24 3.31
N CYS A 47 2.44 16.37 3.38
CA CYS A 47 1.88 17.69 3.16
C CYS A 47 1.49 17.92 1.68
N ARG A 48 0.48 18.78 1.45
CA ARG A 48 0.14 19.26 0.10
C ARG A 48 1.36 19.97 -0.51
N GLY A 49 1.56 19.78 -1.82
CA GLY A 49 2.74 20.32 -2.51
C GLY A 49 4.03 19.50 -2.33
N THR A 50 4.02 18.44 -1.51
CA THR A 50 5.17 17.55 -1.35
C THR A 50 5.25 16.57 -2.53
N THR A 51 6.41 16.53 -3.18
CA THR A 51 6.74 15.51 -4.19
C THR A 51 8.07 14.86 -3.84
N TYR A 52 8.32 13.63 -4.33
CA TYR A 52 9.51 12.89 -3.95
C TYR A 52 10.35 12.53 -5.18
N VAL A 53 11.66 12.58 -5.02
CA VAL A 53 12.64 12.19 -6.06
C VAL A 53 13.30 10.85 -5.76
N THR A 54 12.94 10.22 -4.65
CA THR A 54 13.39 8.86 -4.28
C THR A 54 12.24 8.06 -3.67
N THR A 55 12.24 6.76 -3.95
CA THR A 55 11.26 5.81 -3.42
C THR A 55 11.29 5.77 -1.90
N GLU A 56 12.48 5.74 -1.28
CA GLU A 56 12.61 5.64 0.17
C GLU A 56 11.96 6.80 0.92
N SER A 57 12.20 8.04 0.45
CA SER A 57 11.59 9.23 1.10
C SER A 57 10.08 9.14 1.13
N TYR A 58 9.50 8.71 0.01
CA TYR A 58 8.06 8.50 -0.11
C TYR A 58 7.55 7.41 0.85
N LEU A 59 8.21 6.24 0.85
CA LEU A 59 7.77 5.11 1.67
C LEU A 59 7.93 5.36 3.17
N PHE A 60 8.92 6.16 3.59
CA PHE A 60 9.03 6.59 4.99
C PHE A 60 7.86 7.48 5.42
N ASP A 61 7.40 8.39 4.56
CA ASP A 61 6.24 9.23 4.86
C ASP A 61 4.93 8.42 4.83
N VAL A 62 4.82 7.40 3.96
CA VAL A 62 3.70 6.45 4.00
C VAL A 62 3.68 5.70 5.33
N LEU A 63 4.82 5.18 5.79
CA LEU A 63 4.92 4.52 7.11
C LEU A 63 4.60 5.49 8.25
N ALA A 64 4.96 6.77 8.14
CA ALA A 64 4.57 7.77 9.13
C ALA A 64 3.05 8.03 9.15
N CYS A 65 2.33 7.84 8.04
CA CYS A 65 0.87 7.84 8.03
C CYS A 65 0.27 6.66 8.80
N HIS A 66 0.88 5.47 8.69
CA HIS A 66 0.47 4.32 9.51
C HIS A 66 0.74 4.56 11.01
N ASP A 67 1.85 5.23 11.37
CA ASP A 67 2.08 5.64 12.75
C ASP A 67 0.99 6.59 13.23
N SER A 68 0.64 7.58 12.42
CA SER A 68 -0.41 8.53 12.74
C SER A 68 -1.75 7.84 12.94
N HIS A 69 -2.08 6.84 12.12
CA HIS A 69 -3.27 6.02 12.32
C HIS A 69 -3.23 5.32 13.68
N LEU A 70 -2.15 4.60 14.01
CA LEU A 70 -2.02 3.92 15.30
C LEU A 70 -2.09 4.90 16.48
N VAL A 71 -1.54 6.10 16.35
CA VAL A 71 -1.54 7.12 17.41
C VAL A 71 -2.92 7.74 17.61
N HIS A 72 -3.58 8.14 16.54
CA HIS A 72 -4.75 9.03 16.60
C HIS A 72 -6.09 8.29 16.48
N GLN A 73 -6.15 7.16 15.80
CA GLN A 73 -7.40 6.40 15.69
C GLN A 73 -7.76 5.74 17.02
N LEU A 74 -8.89 6.11 17.59
CA LEU A 74 -9.28 5.73 18.96
C LEU A 74 -9.42 4.21 19.16
N ASN A 75 -9.91 3.52 18.13
CA ASN A 75 -10.10 2.06 18.11
C ASN A 75 -9.08 1.32 17.25
N ALA A 76 -7.87 1.90 17.05
CA ALA A 76 -6.82 1.29 16.25
C ALA A 76 -6.33 -0.06 16.82
N VAL A 77 -6.55 -0.32 18.09
CA VAL A 77 -6.09 -1.54 18.77
C VAL A 77 -7.23 -2.21 19.51
N ASN A 78 -7.16 -3.52 19.65
CA ASN A 78 -8.15 -4.30 20.40
C ASN A 78 -7.73 -4.48 21.86
N ASP A 79 -6.46 -4.80 22.09
CA ASP A 79 -5.88 -5.06 23.41
C ASP A 79 -4.37 -4.69 23.43
N GLU A 80 -3.72 -4.97 24.57
CA GLU A 80 -2.29 -4.70 24.77
C GLU A 80 -1.43 -5.49 23.80
N ASP A 81 -1.75 -6.73 23.55
CA ASP A 81 -1.00 -7.64 22.69
C ASP A 81 -1.09 -7.21 21.23
N ASP A 82 -2.26 -6.78 20.79
CA ASP A 82 -2.48 -6.20 19.46
C ASP A 82 -1.71 -4.88 19.31
N CYS A 83 -1.77 -4.00 20.31
CA CYS A 83 -1.01 -2.76 20.29
C CYS A 83 0.51 -3.01 20.12
N ARG A 84 1.08 -3.91 20.92
CA ARG A 84 2.49 -4.31 20.80
C ARG A 84 2.82 -4.90 19.45
N SER A 85 1.91 -5.67 18.92
CA SER A 85 2.07 -6.34 17.62
C SER A 85 2.11 -5.34 16.48
N GLN A 86 1.20 -4.37 16.43
CA GLN A 86 1.19 -3.30 15.44
C GLN A 86 2.46 -2.41 15.54
N MET A 87 2.87 -2.05 16.78
CA MET A 87 4.12 -1.32 17.01
C MET A 87 5.34 -2.09 16.48
N ALA A 88 5.42 -3.40 16.76
CA ALA A 88 6.51 -4.25 16.30
C ALA A 88 6.51 -4.39 14.78
N ALA A 89 5.35 -4.53 14.15
CA ALA A 89 5.22 -4.56 12.70
C ALA A 89 5.73 -3.25 12.07
N LEU A 90 5.29 -2.09 12.56
CA LEU A 90 5.72 -0.78 12.05
C LEU A 90 7.22 -0.53 12.21
N ALA A 91 7.81 -0.92 13.35
CA ALA A 91 9.25 -0.85 13.56
C ALA A 91 10.01 -1.75 12.56
N THR A 92 9.52 -2.97 12.38
CA THR A 92 10.15 -3.95 11.47
C THR A 92 9.99 -3.54 10.02
N MET A 93 8.81 -3.07 9.59
CA MET A 93 8.59 -2.57 8.23
C MET A 93 9.61 -1.49 7.85
N ARG A 94 9.98 -0.60 8.79
CA ARG A 94 11.05 0.39 8.57
C ARG A 94 12.42 -0.25 8.45
N ALA A 95 12.73 -1.19 9.32
CA ALA A 95 14.03 -1.86 9.35
C ALA A 95 14.28 -2.68 8.08
N VAL A 96 13.25 -3.34 7.54
CA VAL A 96 13.36 -4.22 6.38
C VAL A 96 13.14 -3.51 5.03
N LEU A 97 12.73 -2.25 5.04
CA LEU A 97 12.45 -1.45 3.84
C LEU A 97 13.57 -1.56 2.78
N PRO A 98 14.87 -1.47 3.12
CA PRO A 98 15.94 -1.59 2.13
C PRO A 98 16.01 -2.96 1.43
N ARG A 99 15.38 -4.00 2.00
CA ARG A 99 15.32 -5.34 1.40
C ARG A 99 14.34 -5.42 0.24
N PHE A 100 13.27 -4.59 0.29
CA PHE A 100 12.17 -4.61 -0.67
C PHE A 100 12.28 -3.53 -1.76
N ILE A 101 13.21 -2.57 -1.61
CA ILE A 101 13.45 -1.52 -2.60
C ILE A 101 14.65 -1.91 -3.49
N ARG A 102 14.51 -1.71 -4.78
CA ARG A 102 15.60 -1.86 -5.72
C ARG A 102 16.47 -0.60 -5.79
N GLN A 103 17.76 -0.77 -5.53
CA GLN A 103 18.74 0.34 -5.54
C GLN A 103 18.84 1.03 -6.91
N ASP A 104 18.71 0.26 -7.99
CA ASP A 104 18.74 0.77 -9.37
C ASP A 104 17.44 1.52 -9.77
N LEU A 105 16.33 1.32 -9.05
CA LEU A 105 15.04 1.97 -9.30
C LEU A 105 14.70 3.06 -8.28
N ARG A 106 15.53 3.30 -7.29
CA ARG A 106 15.24 4.26 -6.20
C ARG A 106 14.94 5.69 -6.67
N ARG A 107 15.42 6.09 -7.84
CA ARG A 107 15.21 7.41 -8.47
C ARG A 107 14.36 7.34 -9.74
N GLY A 108 13.54 6.31 -9.85
CA GLY A 108 12.68 6.07 -10.99
C GLY A 108 13.18 4.96 -11.92
N PRO A 109 12.49 4.74 -13.02
CA PRO A 109 11.39 5.59 -13.51
C PRO A 109 10.17 5.58 -12.58
N PHE A 110 9.51 6.75 -12.50
CA PHE A 110 8.20 6.85 -11.88
C PHE A 110 7.15 6.85 -12.99
N ILE A 111 6.01 6.23 -12.75
CA ILE A 111 4.96 6.05 -13.76
C ILE A 111 3.61 6.46 -13.24
N LEU A 112 2.75 6.96 -14.13
CA LEU A 112 1.36 7.27 -13.79
C LEU A 112 0.60 5.98 -13.48
N THR A 113 0.01 5.93 -12.29
CA THR A 113 -0.72 4.78 -11.76
C THR A 113 -2.11 5.23 -11.29
N LEU A 114 -3.15 4.48 -11.66
CA LEU A 114 -4.49 4.62 -11.09
C LEU A 114 -4.51 3.81 -9.79
N THR A 115 -4.55 4.51 -8.66
CA THR A 115 -4.36 3.89 -7.33
C THR A 115 -5.64 3.35 -6.73
N ASP A 116 -6.79 3.70 -7.28
CA ASP A 116 -8.11 3.20 -6.88
C ASP A 116 -8.83 2.45 -8.02
N LEU A 117 -8.08 1.81 -8.90
CA LEU A 117 -8.67 0.99 -9.95
C LEU A 117 -9.17 -0.33 -9.37
N HIS A 118 -10.48 -0.41 -9.13
CA HIS A 118 -11.19 -1.57 -8.64
C HIS A 118 -12.11 -2.16 -9.72
N GLN A 119 -12.53 -3.42 -9.56
CA GLN A 119 -13.44 -4.07 -10.52
C GLN A 119 -14.74 -3.29 -10.74
N SER A 120 -15.27 -2.62 -9.73
CA SER A 120 -16.48 -1.78 -9.82
C SER A 120 -16.31 -0.55 -10.71
N ASN A 121 -15.06 -0.14 -10.99
CA ASN A 121 -14.72 1.03 -11.80
C ASN A 121 -14.43 0.66 -13.26
N ILE A 122 -14.64 -0.61 -13.64
CA ILE A 122 -14.36 -1.14 -14.97
C ILE A 122 -15.66 -1.63 -15.59
N PHE A 123 -16.12 -0.98 -16.67
CA PHE A 123 -17.30 -1.37 -17.42
C PHE A 123 -16.90 -2.15 -18.67
N VAL A 124 -17.54 -3.28 -18.87
CA VAL A 124 -17.29 -4.17 -20.00
C VAL A 124 -18.57 -4.40 -20.81
N ASP A 125 -18.43 -4.83 -22.06
CA ASP A 125 -19.53 -5.34 -22.87
C ASP A 125 -19.77 -6.84 -22.65
N ASP A 126 -20.72 -7.40 -23.38
CA ASP A 126 -21.09 -8.84 -23.29
C ASP A 126 -19.95 -9.78 -23.71
N GLU A 127 -18.98 -9.28 -24.49
CA GLU A 127 -17.76 -9.99 -24.90
C GLU A 127 -16.56 -9.70 -23.98
N TRP A 128 -16.77 -9.05 -22.83
CA TRP A 128 -15.74 -8.68 -21.84
C TRP A 128 -14.71 -7.66 -22.34
N ASN A 129 -14.99 -6.91 -23.39
CA ASN A 129 -14.14 -5.77 -23.77
C ASN A 129 -14.39 -4.58 -22.86
N ILE A 130 -13.31 -3.95 -22.37
CA ILE A 130 -13.40 -2.74 -21.55
C ILE A 130 -13.97 -1.60 -22.40
N LYS A 131 -15.09 -1.01 -21.98
CA LYS A 131 -15.73 0.14 -22.61
C LYS A 131 -15.44 1.45 -21.89
N TYR A 132 -15.51 1.44 -20.55
CA TYR A 132 -15.32 2.64 -19.75
C TYR A 132 -14.55 2.31 -18.49
N LEU A 133 -13.77 3.29 -18.05
CA LEU A 133 -13.18 3.36 -16.71
C LEU A 133 -13.73 4.62 -16.05
N ILE A 134 -14.13 4.53 -14.79
CA ILE A 134 -14.63 5.65 -13.99
C ILE A 134 -13.77 5.83 -12.74
N ASP A 135 -14.02 6.91 -11.98
CA ASP A 135 -13.34 7.24 -10.72
C ASP A 135 -11.80 7.33 -10.90
N LEU A 136 -11.37 8.10 -11.91
CA LEU A 136 -9.97 8.21 -12.30
C LEU A 136 -9.20 9.31 -11.55
N GLU A 137 -9.83 10.01 -10.60
CA GLU A 137 -9.23 11.10 -9.82
C GLU A 137 -8.07 10.64 -8.93
N TRP A 138 -8.06 9.36 -8.53
CA TRP A 138 -6.98 8.76 -7.72
C TRP A 138 -5.81 8.31 -8.61
N ALA A 139 -5.27 9.25 -9.38
CA ALA A 139 -4.13 9.02 -10.25
C ALA A 139 -2.90 9.77 -9.76
N CYS A 140 -1.78 9.08 -9.62
CA CYS A 140 -0.52 9.71 -9.24
C CYS A 140 0.69 8.99 -9.84
N SER A 141 1.81 9.70 -9.88
CA SER A 141 3.10 9.14 -10.25
C SER A 141 3.68 8.37 -9.07
N LEU A 142 3.98 7.09 -9.28
CA LEU A 142 4.55 6.19 -8.27
C LEU A 142 5.80 5.47 -8.80
N PRO A 143 6.64 4.91 -7.91
CA PRO A 143 7.74 4.04 -8.32
C PRO A 143 7.25 2.88 -9.18
N ILE A 144 7.96 2.58 -10.26
CA ILE A 144 7.61 1.49 -11.17
C ILE A 144 7.56 0.14 -10.45
N GLU A 145 8.37 -0.06 -9.42
CA GLU A 145 8.40 -1.27 -8.60
C GLU A 145 7.15 -1.47 -7.71
N MET A 146 6.34 -0.42 -7.52
CA MET A 146 5.03 -0.52 -6.87
C MET A 146 3.93 -0.96 -7.84
N GLN A 147 4.21 -1.06 -9.13
CA GLN A 147 3.24 -1.56 -10.09
C GLN A 147 3.12 -3.09 -9.97
N HIS A 148 1.91 -3.58 -9.77
CA HIS A 148 1.62 -5.00 -9.64
C HIS A 148 0.22 -5.32 -10.18
N PRO A 149 -0.08 -6.60 -10.49
CA PRO A 149 -1.44 -7.06 -10.74
C PRO A 149 -2.36 -6.72 -9.57
N PRO A 150 -3.62 -6.34 -9.84
CA PRO A 150 -4.57 -6.04 -8.76
C PRO A 150 -4.82 -7.25 -7.85
N TYR A 151 -4.79 -7.06 -6.52
CA TYR A 151 -5.04 -8.13 -5.55
C TYR A 151 -6.47 -8.69 -5.65
N TRP A 152 -7.42 -7.88 -6.10
CA TRP A 152 -8.84 -8.25 -6.24
C TRP A 152 -9.17 -9.12 -7.46
N LEU A 153 -8.19 -9.55 -8.27
CA LEU A 153 -8.41 -10.43 -9.42
C LEU A 153 -9.10 -11.76 -9.07
N THR A 154 -8.99 -12.21 -7.83
CA THR A 154 -9.71 -13.37 -7.30
C THR A 154 -10.87 -13.00 -6.38
N SER A 155 -11.34 -11.75 -6.42
CA SER A 155 -12.44 -11.22 -5.60
C SER A 155 -12.18 -11.34 -4.08
N GLN A 156 -10.93 -11.41 -3.67
CA GLN A 156 -10.54 -11.44 -2.26
C GLN A 156 -10.25 -10.04 -1.73
N THR A 157 -10.36 -9.89 -0.39
CA THR A 157 -9.88 -8.72 0.32
C THR A 157 -8.34 -8.74 0.39
N VAL A 158 -7.73 -7.62 0.72
CA VAL A 158 -6.27 -7.47 0.77
C VAL A 158 -5.60 -8.47 1.74
N ASP A 159 -6.27 -8.78 2.85
CA ASP A 159 -5.87 -9.72 3.89
C ASP A 159 -6.41 -11.15 3.68
N GLY A 160 -7.21 -11.36 2.64
CA GLY A 160 -7.78 -12.66 2.27
C GLY A 160 -6.87 -13.52 1.38
N LEU A 161 -5.67 -13.04 1.01
CA LEU A 161 -4.73 -13.78 0.18
C LEU A 161 -3.89 -14.75 1.02
N VAL A 162 -4.54 -15.79 1.55
CA VAL A 162 -3.92 -16.84 2.39
C VAL A 162 -4.31 -18.23 1.89
N ASP A 163 -3.55 -19.23 2.24
CA ASP A 163 -3.81 -20.65 2.00
C ASP A 163 -4.23 -20.96 0.54
N GLU A 164 -5.41 -21.55 0.36
CA GLU A 164 -5.97 -21.91 -0.95
C GLU A 164 -6.21 -20.67 -1.83
N GLN A 165 -6.61 -19.53 -1.23
CA GLN A 165 -6.84 -18.29 -1.95
C GLN A 165 -5.52 -17.69 -2.48
N LEU A 166 -4.45 -17.81 -1.72
CA LEU A 166 -3.12 -17.42 -2.18
C LEU A 166 -2.66 -18.30 -3.35
N THR A 167 -2.92 -19.60 -3.29
CA THR A 167 -2.60 -20.54 -4.38
C THR A 167 -3.38 -20.20 -5.65
N LEU A 168 -4.66 -19.87 -5.52
CA LEU A 168 -5.49 -19.43 -6.65
C LEU A 168 -4.97 -18.11 -7.22
N PHE A 169 -4.65 -17.14 -6.34
CA PHE A 169 -4.12 -15.85 -6.77
C PHE A 169 -2.76 -16.00 -7.46
N ASP A 170 -1.84 -16.85 -6.98
CA ASP A 170 -0.54 -17.11 -7.63
C ASP A 170 -0.73 -17.60 -9.07
N LYS A 171 -1.70 -18.49 -9.31
CA LYS A 171 -2.02 -18.96 -10.66
C LYS A 171 -2.48 -17.79 -11.55
N ILE A 172 -3.44 -17.00 -11.10
CA ILE A 172 -3.97 -15.86 -11.85
C ILE A 172 -2.91 -14.78 -12.04
N TYR A 173 -2.07 -14.56 -11.03
CA TYR A 173 -0.95 -13.61 -11.09
C TYR A 173 0.04 -14.01 -12.21
N ARG A 174 0.38 -15.29 -12.33
CA ARG A 174 1.29 -15.79 -13.40
C ARG A 174 0.65 -15.65 -14.77
N GLU A 175 -0.62 -15.99 -14.91
CA GLU A 175 -1.36 -15.83 -16.15
C GLU A 175 -1.41 -14.34 -16.58
N PHE A 176 -1.69 -13.44 -15.63
CA PHE A 176 -1.63 -12.00 -15.87
C PHE A 176 -0.23 -11.55 -16.34
N LEU A 177 0.84 -12.03 -15.70
CA LEU A 177 2.20 -11.70 -16.08
C LEU A 177 2.56 -12.16 -17.49
N ASP A 178 2.14 -13.34 -17.89
CA ASP A 178 2.42 -13.89 -19.22
C ASP A 178 1.72 -13.04 -20.29
N ILE A 179 0.46 -12.69 -20.09
CA ILE A 179 -0.29 -11.78 -20.98
C ILE A 179 0.35 -10.40 -21.00
N PHE A 180 0.69 -9.85 -19.82
CA PHE A 180 1.29 -8.54 -19.72
C PHE A 180 2.66 -8.47 -20.41
N ALA A 181 3.49 -9.51 -20.29
CA ALA A 181 4.79 -9.61 -20.96
C ALA A 181 4.64 -9.68 -22.47
N HIS A 182 3.63 -10.42 -22.97
CA HIS A 182 3.31 -10.50 -24.38
C HIS A 182 2.94 -9.11 -24.95
N GLU A 183 2.00 -8.44 -24.30
CA GLU A 183 1.55 -7.10 -24.71
C GLU A 183 2.65 -6.05 -24.59
N GLU A 184 3.50 -6.15 -23.55
CA GLU A 184 4.65 -5.27 -23.39
C GLU A 184 5.66 -5.44 -24.55
N ALA A 185 5.92 -6.68 -24.97
CA ALA A 185 6.80 -6.98 -26.09
C ALA A 185 6.27 -6.44 -27.43
N LEU A 186 4.95 -6.43 -27.64
CA LEU A 186 4.34 -5.87 -28.86
C LEU A 186 4.47 -4.34 -28.92
N LEU A 187 4.61 -3.67 -27.78
CA LEU A 187 4.75 -2.21 -27.71
C LEU A 187 6.20 -1.73 -27.89
N LEU A 188 7.17 -2.62 -27.81
CA LEU A 188 8.61 -2.33 -27.94
C LEU A 188 9.13 -2.88 -29.28
N PRO A 189 9.23 -2.03 -30.33
CA PRO A 189 9.57 -2.49 -31.68
C PRO A 189 11.02 -2.97 -31.83
N ASP A 190 11.95 -2.57 -30.96
CA ASP A 190 13.38 -2.88 -31.08
C ASP A 190 13.83 -3.94 -30.08
N ALA A 191 14.50 -5.00 -30.58
CA ALA A 191 15.07 -6.07 -29.77
C ALA A 191 16.10 -5.59 -28.73
N GLN A 192 16.71 -4.40 -28.92
CA GLN A 192 17.63 -3.79 -27.96
C GLN A 192 16.91 -3.16 -26.76
N GLU A 193 15.71 -2.62 -26.94
CA GLU A 193 14.88 -2.12 -25.85
C GLU A 193 14.25 -3.26 -25.04
N GLN A 194 13.95 -4.39 -25.69
CA GLN A 194 13.45 -5.60 -25.01
C GLN A 194 14.47 -6.19 -24.02
N GLN A 195 15.75 -5.89 -24.19
CA GLN A 195 16.83 -6.33 -23.29
C GLN A 195 17.06 -5.38 -22.12
N ALA A 196 16.41 -4.21 -22.13
CA ALA A 196 16.50 -3.26 -21.03
C ALA A 196 15.92 -3.88 -19.75
N SER A 197 16.69 -3.76 -18.66
CA SER A 197 16.39 -4.28 -17.33
C SER A 197 15.10 -3.75 -16.69
N LEU A 198 14.31 -2.99 -17.43
CA LEU A 198 13.14 -2.24 -17.00
C LEU A 198 11.82 -2.77 -17.58
N LEU A 199 11.79 -4.00 -18.13
CA LEU A 199 10.52 -4.61 -18.48
C LEU A 199 9.67 -4.77 -17.23
N ARG A 200 8.49 -4.16 -17.24
CA ARG A 200 7.57 -4.12 -16.09
C ARG A 200 7.11 -5.50 -15.69
N ALA A 201 6.88 -6.39 -16.65
CA ALA A 201 6.59 -7.80 -16.39
C ALA A 201 7.69 -8.46 -15.53
N ARG A 202 8.96 -8.17 -15.79
CA ARG A 202 10.08 -8.69 -14.99
C ARG A 202 10.13 -8.09 -13.60
N ILE A 203 9.84 -6.78 -13.46
CA ILE A 203 9.76 -6.11 -12.16
C ILE A 203 8.64 -6.72 -11.30
N MET A 204 7.45 -6.90 -11.87
CA MET A 204 6.31 -7.54 -11.19
C MET A 204 6.62 -8.99 -10.81
N LYS A 205 7.20 -9.79 -11.74
CA LYS A 205 7.59 -11.17 -11.47
C LYS A 205 8.56 -11.24 -10.29
N ARG A 206 9.58 -10.42 -10.29
CA ARG A 206 10.53 -10.34 -9.18
C ARG A 206 9.85 -9.90 -7.88
N GLY A 207 8.96 -8.90 -7.95
CA GLY A 207 8.21 -8.45 -6.78
C GLY A 207 7.37 -9.54 -6.11
N TRP A 208 6.84 -10.48 -6.91
CA TRP A 208 6.18 -11.68 -6.40
C TRP A 208 7.16 -12.64 -5.74
N GLU A 209 8.28 -12.92 -6.42
CA GLU A 209 9.31 -13.87 -5.95
C GLU A 209 10.00 -13.42 -4.67
N ASP A 210 10.38 -12.13 -4.57
CA ASP A 210 11.08 -11.56 -3.41
C ASP A 210 10.15 -11.02 -2.31
N GLY A 211 8.83 -10.93 -2.59
CA GLY A 211 7.79 -10.51 -1.66
C GLY A 211 7.59 -9.02 -1.56
N SER A 212 8.24 -8.21 -2.40
CA SER A 212 7.99 -6.77 -2.44
C SER A 212 6.54 -6.44 -2.82
N PHE A 213 5.85 -7.33 -3.56
CA PHE A 213 4.40 -7.24 -3.77
C PHE A 213 3.63 -7.07 -2.46
N PHE A 214 3.84 -7.98 -1.51
CA PHE A 214 3.14 -7.91 -0.22
C PHE A 214 3.60 -6.75 0.65
N TYR A 215 4.88 -6.37 0.54
CA TYR A 215 5.42 -5.22 1.24
C TYR A 215 4.74 -3.92 0.78
N PHE A 216 4.64 -3.69 -0.52
CA PHE A 216 3.96 -2.51 -1.06
C PHE A 216 2.45 -2.55 -0.82
N LEU A 217 1.82 -3.73 -0.95
CA LEU A 217 0.40 -3.92 -0.65
C LEU A 217 0.09 -3.59 0.82
N ALA A 218 0.98 -3.97 1.75
CA ALA A 218 0.85 -3.61 3.16
C ALA A 218 0.92 -2.09 3.39
N LEU A 219 1.86 -1.41 2.72
CA LEU A 219 1.96 0.05 2.77
C LEU A 219 0.74 0.77 2.18
N ASP A 220 0.06 0.12 1.24
CA ASP A 220 -1.13 0.65 0.57
C ASP A 220 -2.43 0.42 1.36
N SER A 221 -2.39 -0.35 2.44
CA SER A 221 -3.57 -0.68 3.24
C SER A 221 -3.41 -0.25 4.69
N ILE A 222 -4.11 0.82 5.10
CA ILE A 222 -4.04 1.34 6.46
C ILE A 222 -4.47 0.29 7.50
N SER A 223 -5.54 -0.44 7.25
CA SER A 223 -6.04 -1.49 8.16
C SER A 223 -5.39 -2.86 7.94
N GLY A 224 -4.89 -3.13 6.73
CA GLY A 224 -4.34 -4.44 6.35
C GLY A 224 -2.86 -4.63 6.62
N LEU A 225 -2.09 -3.56 6.90
CA LEU A 225 -0.63 -3.64 7.05
C LEU A 225 -0.21 -4.75 8.01
N TYR A 226 -0.82 -4.79 9.19
CA TYR A 226 -0.45 -5.75 10.23
C TYR A 226 -0.71 -7.20 9.81
N GLY A 227 -1.88 -7.48 9.21
CA GLY A 227 -2.22 -8.81 8.70
C GLY A 227 -1.23 -9.27 7.63
N LEU A 228 -0.99 -8.43 6.63
CA LEU A 228 -0.02 -8.71 5.57
C LEU A 228 1.42 -8.87 6.08
N PHE A 229 1.80 -8.08 7.09
CA PHE A 229 3.11 -8.23 7.73
C PHE A 229 3.30 -9.62 8.33
N ILE A 230 2.33 -10.08 9.13
CA ILE A 230 2.40 -11.41 9.77
C ILE A 230 2.35 -12.54 8.74
N GLN A 231 1.44 -12.46 7.79
CA GLN A 231 1.15 -13.56 6.86
C GLN A 231 2.20 -13.72 5.77
N HIS A 232 2.85 -12.63 5.33
CA HIS A 232 3.65 -12.69 4.12
C HIS A 232 5.05 -12.07 4.25
N ILE A 233 5.23 -11.10 5.14
CA ILE A 233 6.51 -10.38 5.25
C ILE A 233 7.39 -11.00 6.31
N GLN A 234 6.87 -11.20 7.51
CA GLN A 234 7.62 -11.72 8.64
C GLN A 234 8.17 -13.13 8.38
N GLU A 235 7.39 -14.00 7.76
CA GLU A 235 7.78 -15.38 7.44
C GLU A 235 9.01 -15.47 6.53
N ARG A 236 9.27 -14.45 5.72
CA ARG A 236 10.42 -14.41 4.80
C ARG A 236 11.77 -14.21 5.49
N PHE A 237 11.78 -13.88 6.77
CA PHE A 237 13.00 -13.65 7.55
C PHE A 237 13.42 -14.84 8.41
N ASP A 238 12.99 -16.06 8.04
CA ASP A 238 13.34 -17.32 8.70
C ASP A 238 13.13 -17.28 10.22
N TYR A 239 11.94 -16.94 10.62
CA TYR A 239 11.59 -16.48 11.92
C TYR A 239 11.30 -17.66 12.89
N HIS A 240 12.27 -18.03 13.73
CA HIS A 240 12.15 -19.07 14.74
C HIS A 240 11.76 -18.57 16.14
N VAL A 241 11.71 -17.27 16.36
CA VAL A 241 11.34 -16.70 17.66
C VAL A 241 9.82 -16.79 17.85
N LYS A 242 9.37 -17.23 19.02
CA LYS A 242 7.94 -17.23 19.36
C LYS A 242 7.38 -15.83 19.17
N TYR A 243 6.21 -15.73 18.57
CA TYR A 243 5.54 -14.47 18.24
C TYR A 243 5.46 -13.50 19.42
N ASP A 244 5.13 -13.99 20.62
CA ASP A 244 5.11 -13.19 21.86
C ASP A 244 6.46 -12.57 22.21
N ALA A 245 7.56 -13.31 22.03
CA ALA A 245 8.90 -12.80 22.28
C ALA A 245 9.24 -11.69 21.27
N PHE A 246 8.92 -11.89 19.98
CA PHE A 246 9.14 -10.89 18.95
C PHE A 246 8.45 -9.56 19.28
N ARG A 247 7.13 -9.56 19.51
CA ARG A 247 6.38 -8.33 19.78
C ARG A 247 6.88 -7.59 21.01
N ARG A 248 7.23 -8.31 22.10
CA ARG A 248 7.80 -7.72 23.32
C ARG A 248 9.18 -7.12 23.12
N MET A 249 10.01 -7.78 22.31
CA MET A 249 11.38 -7.31 22.02
C MET A 249 11.42 -6.15 21.06
N VAL A 250 10.54 -6.13 20.05
CA VAL A 250 10.61 -5.17 18.93
C VAL A 250 9.73 -3.94 19.15
N SER A 251 8.56 -4.07 19.79
CA SER A 251 7.65 -2.93 20.00
C SER A 251 8.30 -1.70 20.68
N PRO A 252 9.26 -1.84 21.64
CA PRO A 252 9.91 -0.67 22.24
C PRO A 252 10.75 0.16 21.28
N TYR A 253 11.18 -0.41 20.13
CA TYR A 253 11.95 0.32 19.13
C TYR A 253 11.08 1.24 18.25
N TRP A 254 9.76 1.08 18.27
CA TRP A 254 8.86 1.93 17.51
C TRP A 254 8.83 3.36 18.08
N ARG A 255 8.79 3.51 19.43
CA ARG A 255 8.87 4.82 20.08
C ARG A 255 9.39 4.71 21.51
N PRO A 256 10.03 5.77 22.03
CA PRO A 256 10.33 5.89 23.46
C PRO A 256 9.06 5.82 24.31
N GLU A 257 9.17 5.34 25.55
CA GLU A 257 8.07 5.22 26.51
C GLU A 257 6.87 4.39 25.99
N SER A 258 7.18 3.31 25.27
CA SER A 258 6.19 2.43 24.65
C SER A 258 5.11 1.94 25.62
N GLU A 259 5.48 1.61 26.88
CA GLU A 259 4.53 1.15 27.91
C GLU A 259 3.47 2.21 28.26
N LYS A 260 3.89 3.48 28.37
CA LYS A 260 2.95 4.57 28.62
C LYS A 260 2.00 4.76 27.43
N PHE A 261 2.52 4.63 26.21
CA PHE A 261 1.70 4.71 25.01
C PHE A 261 0.67 3.60 24.96
N ILE A 262 1.07 2.33 25.21
CA ILE A 262 0.19 1.17 25.22
C ILE A 262 -0.94 1.38 26.26
N ALA A 263 -0.59 1.74 27.50
CA ALA A 263 -1.59 2.00 28.55
C ALA A 263 -2.58 3.10 28.15
N ALA A 264 -2.10 4.16 27.50
CA ALA A 264 -2.96 5.24 26.99
C ALA A 264 -3.89 4.76 25.87
N LYS A 265 -3.42 3.93 24.94
CA LYS A 265 -4.21 3.36 23.84
C LYS A 265 -5.30 2.44 24.34
N ILE A 266 -5.01 1.58 25.31
CA ILE A 266 -6.02 0.69 25.92
C ILE A 266 -7.12 1.50 26.62
N LYS A 267 -6.74 2.57 27.32
CA LYS A 267 -7.71 3.47 27.93
C LYS A 267 -8.58 4.17 26.88
N GLN A 268 -8.00 4.64 25.77
CA GLN A 268 -8.75 5.25 24.65
C GLN A 268 -9.75 4.27 24.03
N LYS A 269 -9.32 3.02 23.81
CA LYS A 269 -10.20 1.95 23.28
C LYS A 269 -11.37 1.68 24.20
N SER A 270 -11.12 1.52 25.50
CA SER A 270 -12.18 1.29 26.50
C SER A 270 -13.20 2.43 26.54
N GLU A 271 -12.72 3.67 26.45
CA GLU A 271 -13.59 4.85 26.42
C GLU A 271 -14.40 4.93 25.11
N TYR A 272 -13.79 4.59 23.98
CA TYR A 272 -14.46 4.50 22.69
C TYR A 272 -15.60 3.47 22.72
N ASP A 273 -15.32 2.25 23.23
CA ASP A 273 -16.30 1.17 23.30
C ASP A 273 -17.47 1.54 24.20
N ARG A 274 -17.20 2.17 25.34
CA ARG A 274 -18.26 2.66 26.25
C ARG A 274 -19.18 3.67 25.55
N ARG A 275 -18.60 4.65 24.83
CA ARG A 275 -19.39 5.65 24.08
C ARG A 275 -20.21 5.02 22.97
N LEU A 276 -19.64 4.04 22.28
CA LEU A 276 -20.32 3.32 21.21
C LEU A 276 -21.56 2.59 21.74
N LEU A 277 -21.44 1.88 22.87
CA LEU A 277 -22.56 1.20 23.55
C LEU A 277 -23.64 2.19 23.95
N GLU A 278 -23.30 3.30 24.58
CA GLU A 278 -24.26 4.35 24.99
C GLU A 278 -25.02 4.94 23.78
N MET A 279 -24.40 5.07 22.62
CA MET A 279 -25.05 5.53 21.38
C MET A 279 -26.08 4.52 20.87
N PHE A 280 -25.74 3.23 20.85
CA PHE A 280 -26.69 2.18 20.44
C PHE A 280 -27.85 2.01 21.40
N GLU A 281 -27.61 2.10 22.70
CA GLU A 281 -28.69 2.03 23.72
C GLU A 281 -29.69 3.19 23.58
N LYS A 282 -29.22 4.40 23.26
CA LYS A 282 -30.11 5.55 23.01
C LYS A 282 -30.95 5.35 21.75
N GLN A 283 -30.33 4.87 20.65
CA GLN A 283 -31.07 4.61 19.41
C GLN A 283 -32.11 3.49 19.52
N ALA A 284 -31.91 2.52 20.44
CA ALA A 284 -32.87 1.45 20.69
C ALA A 284 -34.03 1.90 21.58
N SER A 285 -33.95 3.09 22.23
CA SER A 285 -34.94 3.63 23.16
C SER A 285 -35.85 4.69 22.51
N ASP A 286 -35.50 5.17 21.33
CA ASP A 286 -36.26 6.08 20.46
C ASP A 286 -37.03 5.27 19.39
#